data_dba18fbd3a61852cf0dd59fa259a1cec
#
_entry.id   dba18fbd3a61852cf0dd59fa259a1cec
#
_cell.length_a   1.000
_cell.length_b   1.000
_cell.length_c   1.000
_cell.angle_alpha   90.00
_cell.angle_beta   90.00
_cell.angle_gamma   90.00
#
_symmetry.space_group_name_H-M   'P 1'
#
loop_
_entity.id
_entity.type
_entity.pdbx_description
1 polymer ?
#
loop_
_entity_poly.entity_id
_entity_poly.type
_entity_poly.pdbx_seq_one_letter_code
_entity_poly.pdbx_strand_id
1 'polypeptide(L)'
;MHMMNNSATHYGYVARVLHWSTALLFLLAYVAVYYRQWFTEEKTDLNWTALQLHLSFGVTIGVLVLLRVYWRLTTTQPAPEPASALMHKAAHYGHLALYAVLIIMPLTGYLGTGVATEFFFWFDIPKFADTWLFQSVIQHGLGLSFEQFEAPIDFIHKQGGAYLVWLLILGHAAAALYHHIHLKDRTLLKMLPPG
;
A
#
# COMPACT_ATOMS: atom_id res chain seq x y z
N MET A 1 15.68 24.67 -5.88
CA MET A 1 16.04 23.33 -5.37
C MET A 1 15.44 22.98 -4.00
N HIS A 2 15.14 23.97 -3.13
CA HIS A 2 14.58 23.70 -1.78
C HIS A 2 13.17 23.07 -1.75
N MET A 3 12.38 23.13 -2.80
CA MET A 3 11.03 22.55 -2.81
C MET A 3 10.97 21.02 -3.06
N MET A 4 12.03 20.43 -3.58
CA MET A 4 12.05 18.98 -3.90
C MET A 4 12.26 18.12 -2.65
N ASN A 5 13.16 18.54 -1.76
CA ASN A 5 13.56 17.80 -0.56
C ASN A 5 12.75 18.22 0.67
N ASN A 6 12.70 17.33 1.66
CA ASN A 6 12.15 17.65 2.96
C ASN A 6 12.99 18.74 3.68
N SER A 7 12.32 19.53 4.51
CA SER A 7 12.94 20.47 5.45
C SER A 7 12.58 20.08 6.89
N ALA A 8 13.11 20.79 7.85
CA ALA A 8 12.76 20.61 9.27
C ALA A 8 11.27 20.90 9.57
N THR A 9 10.59 21.64 8.69
CA THR A 9 9.21 22.13 8.93
C THR A 9 8.18 21.60 7.93
N HIS A 10 8.58 21.07 6.77
CA HIS A 10 7.68 20.64 5.70
C HIS A 10 8.23 19.45 4.93
N TYR A 11 7.32 18.60 4.46
CA TYR A 11 7.66 17.59 3.47
C TYR A 11 7.89 18.22 2.09
N GLY A 12 8.94 17.80 1.41
CA GLY A 12 9.24 18.21 0.05
C GLY A 12 8.25 17.65 -0.97
N TYR A 13 8.36 18.13 -2.20
CA TYR A 13 7.50 17.71 -3.31
C TYR A 13 7.52 16.19 -3.52
N VAL A 14 8.72 15.57 -3.51
CA VAL A 14 8.86 14.11 -3.72
C VAL A 14 8.10 13.32 -2.66
N ALA A 15 8.27 13.64 -1.37
CA ALA A 15 7.58 12.95 -0.29
C ALA A 15 6.05 13.05 -0.42
N ARG A 16 5.55 14.23 -0.79
CA ARG A 16 4.11 14.48 -0.98
C ARG A 16 3.55 13.73 -2.20
N VAL A 17 4.25 13.77 -3.33
CA VAL A 17 3.84 13.02 -4.53
C VAL A 17 3.80 11.53 -4.23
N LEU A 18 4.84 10.96 -3.63
CA LEU A 18 4.86 9.55 -3.25
C LEU A 18 3.72 9.20 -2.29
N HIS A 19 3.40 10.08 -1.33
CA HIS A 19 2.30 9.85 -0.39
C HIS A 19 0.94 9.85 -1.10
N TRP A 20 0.62 10.90 -1.84
CA TRP A 20 -0.69 11.05 -2.45
C TRP A 20 -0.91 10.10 -3.63
N SER A 21 0.14 9.80 -4.41
CA SER A 21 0.06 8.75 -5.44
C SER A 21 -0.21 7.38 -4.83
N THR A 22 0.45 7.04 -3.72
CA THR A 22 0.18 5.77 -3.01
C THR A 22 -1.27 5.75 -2.50
N ALA A 23 -1.76 6.83 -1.89
CA ALA A 23 -3.14 6.90 -1.39
C ALA A 23 -4.17 6.75 -2.52
N LEU A 24 -3.95 7.42 -3.65
CA LEU A 24 -4.80 7.31 -4.83
C LEU A 24 -4.82 5.89 -5.39
N LEU A 25 -3.65 5.26 -5.54
CA LEU A 25 -3.55 3.89 -6.07
C LEU A 25 -4.20 2.87 -5.13
N PHE A 26 -4.10 3.06 -3.81
CA PHE A 26 -4.86 2.24 -2.87
C PHE A 26 -6.37 2.37 -3.08
N LEU A 27 -6.87 3.59 -3.22
CA LEU A 27 -8.28 3.81 -3.52
C LEU A 27 -8.70 3.11 -4.83
N LEU A 28 -7.89 3.25 -5.89
CA LEU A 28 -8.17 2.62 -7.18
C LEU A 28 -8.12 1.09 -7.11
N ALA A 29 -7.18 0.52 -6.33
CA ALA A 29 -7.12 -0.92 -6.10
C ALA A 29 -8.38 -1.43 -5.38
N TYR A 30 -8.89 -0.69 -4.39
CA TYR A 30 -10.15 -1.02 -3.73
C TYR A 30 -11.36 -0.86 -4.64
N VAL A 31 -11.42 0.20 -5.43
CA VAL A 31 -12.49 0.38 -6.44
C VAL A 31 -12.50 -0.81 -7.39
N ALA A 32 -11.33 -1.22 -7.91
CA ALA A 32 -11.22 -2.35 -8.83
C ALA A 32 -11.71 -3.67 -8.20
N VAL A 33 -11.26 -4.00 -6.96
CA VAL A 33 -11.64 -5.27 -6.33
C VAL A 33 -13.10 -5.28 -5.90
N TYR A 34 -13.65 -4.20 -5.36
CA TYR A 34 -15.06 -4.14 -4.99
C TYR A 34 -15.98 -4.06 -6.21
N TYR A 35 -15.57 -3.35 -7.26
CA TYR A 35 -16.29 -3.40 -8.54
C TYR A 35 -16.36 -4.82 -9.08
N ARG A 36 -15.23 -5.55 -9.07
CA ARG A 36 -15.18 -6.96 -9.43
C ARG A 36 -16.17 -7.81 -8.61
N GLN A 37 -16.18 -7.61 -7.27
CA GLN A 37 -16.98 -8.46 -6.37
C GLN A 37 -18.49 -8.18 -6.42
N TRP A 38 -18.89 -6.93 -6.63
CA TRP A 38 -20.27 -6.52 -6.46
C TRP A 38 -21.00 -6.22 -7.77
N PHE A 39 -20.27 -5.92 -8.86
CA PHE A 39 -20.85 -5.43 -10.09
C PHE A 39 -20.49 -6.26 -11.32
N THR A 40 -19.73 -7.34 -11.18
CA THR A 40 -19.37 -8.21 -12.31
C THR A 40 -19.68 -9.66 -12.01
N GLU A 41 -20.03 -10.43 -13.06
CA GLU A 41 -20.19 -11.87 -12.97
C GLU A 41 -18.85 -12.58 -13.19
N GLU A 42 -18.65 -13.70 -12.49
CA GLU A 42 -17.45 -14.52 -12.64
C GLU A 42 -17.27 -14.98 -14.10
N LYS A 43 -16.00 -15.06 -14.53
CA LYS A 43 -15.60 -15.51 -15.88
C LYS A 43 -16.03 -14.59 -17.03
N THR A 44 -16.43 -13.35 -16.75
CA THR A 44 -16.66 -12.33 -17.78
C THR A 44 -15.38 -11.51 -18.02
N ASP A 45 -15.26 -10.91 -19.20
CA ASP A 45 -14.12 -10.03 -19.55
C ASP A 45 -14.03 -8.84 -18.58
N LEU A 46 -15.17 -8.35 -18.10
CA LEU A 46 -15.23 -7.25 -17.16
C LEU A 46 -14.68 -7.65 -15.78
N ASN A 47 -15.01 -8.87 -15.32
CA ASN A 47 -14.47 -9.42 -14.08
C ASN A 47 -12.94 -9.60 -14.16
N TRP A 48 -12.46 -10.10 -15.33
CA TRP A 48 -11.04 -10.26 -15.61
C TRP A 48 -10.32 -8.90 -15.63
N THR A 49 -10.86 -7.94 -16.38
CA THR A 49 -10.30 -6.58 -16.46
C THR A 49 -10.18 -5.92 -15.08
N ALA A 50 -11.21 -6.02 -14.25
CA ALA A 50 -11.18 -5.48 -12.89
C ALA A 50 -10.12 -6.16 -12.00
N LEU A 51 -9.95 -7.50 -12.16
CA LEU A 51 -8.87 -8.23 -11.48
C LEU A 51 -7.49 -7.72 -11.93
N GLN A 52 -7.26 -7.62 -13.24
CA GLN A 52 -5.97 -7.20 -13.79
C GLN A 52 -5.62 -5.75 -13.40
N LEU A 53 -6.60 -4.86 -13.31
CA LEU A 53 -6.40 -3.52 -12.78
C LEU A 53 -6.03 -3.55 -11.29
N HIS A 54 -6.70 -4.36 -10.45
CA HIS A 54 -6.33 -4.53 -9.05
C HIS A 54 -4.90 -5.03 -8.88
N LEU A 55 -4.50 -6.04 -9.65
CA LEU A 55 -3.15 -6.59 -9.63
C LEU A 55 -2.11 -5.54 -10.08
N SER A 56 -2.40 -4.80 -11.16
CA SER A 56 -1.51 -3.75 -11.68
C SER A 56 -1.32 -2.61 -10.68
N PHE A 57 -2.41 -2.15 -10.05
CA PHE A 57 -2.32 -1.16 -8.97
C PHE A 57 -1.52 -1.71 -7.78
N GLY A 58 -1.72 -2.98 -7.39
CA GLY A 58 -0.99 -3.63 -6.32
C GLY A 58 0.52 -3.65 -6.58
N VAL A 59 0.95 -4.05 -7.76
CA VAL A 59 2.38 -4.03 -8.17
C VAL A 59 2.94 -2.61 -8.13
N THR A 60 2.20 -1.64 -8.67
CA THR A 60 2.62 -0.23 -8.68
C THR A 60 2.77 0.31 -7.26
N ILE A 61 1.83 -0.01 -6.36
CA ILE A 61 1.92 0.35 -4.94
C ILE A 61 3.19 -0.26 -4.32
N GLY A 62 3.48 -1.53 -4.60
CA GLY A 62 4.71 -2.18 -4.12
C GLY A 62 5.97 -1.40 -4.49
N VAL A 63 6.10 -0.97 -5.74
CA VAL A 63 7.22 -0.14 -6.20
C VAL A 63 7.25 1.22 -5.48
N LEU A 64 6.10 1.91 -5.40
CA LEU A 64 6.03 3.21 -4.73
C LEU A 64 6.37 3.12 -3.23
N VAL A 65 6.00 2.03 -2.57
CA VAL A 65 6.33 1.82 -1.15
C VAL A 65 7.83 1.66 -0.95
N LEU A 66 8.52 0.92 -1.81
CA LEU A 66 9.98 0.82 -1.77
C LEU A 66 10.63 2.19 -1.93
N LEU A 67 10.15 3.00 -2.89
CA LEU A 67 10.62 4.37 -3.08
C LEU A 67 10.32 5.27 -1.86
N ARG A 68 9.15 5.12 -1.23
CA ARG A 68 8.79 5.86 0.00
C ARG A 68 9.68 5.48 1.18
N VAL A 69 9.94 4.20 1.37
CA VAL A 69 10.84 3.71 2.44
C VAL A 69 12.25 4.25 2.20
N TYR A 70 12.76 4.10 0.98
CA TYR A 70 14.05 4.65 0.61
C TYR A 70 14.13 6.16 0.88
N TRP A 71 13.14 6.93 0.39
CA TRP A 71 13.10 8.38 0.59
C TRP A 71 13.06 8.77 2.07
N ARG A 72 12.26 8.05 2.86
CA ARG A 72 12.15 8.27 4.30
C ARG A 72 13.46 8.01 5.04
N LEU A 73 14.20 6.98 4.66
CA LEU A 73 15.46 6.61 5.32
C LEU A 73 16.63 7.52 4.91
N THR A 74 16.58 8.12 3.73
CA THR A 74 17.68 8.94 3.17
C THR A 74 17.47 10.44 3.31
N THR A 75 16.29 10.91 3.77
CA THR A 75 16.00 12.34 3.87
C THR A 75 15.61 12.75 5.29
N THR A 76 15.86 14.02 5.62
CA THR A 76 15.41 14.63 6.87
C THR A 76 13.90 14.56 6.99
N GLN A 77 13.39 14.22 8.17
CA GLN A 77 11.95 14.24 8.44
C GLN A 77 11.57 15.54 9.15
N PRO A 78 10.46 16.17 8.81
CA PRO A 78 9.96 17.35 9.53
C PRO A 78 9.71 17.03 11.00
N ALA A 79 10.04 17.98 11.87
CA ALA A 79 9.78 17.84 13.29
C ALA A 79 8.28 17.62 13.55
N PRO A 80 7.91 16.74 14.50
CA PRO A 80 6.51 16.57 14.89
C PRO A 80 5.96 17.85 15.52
N GLU A 81 4.65 18.06 15.41
CA GLU A 81 3.98 19.14 16.14
C GLU A 81 4.00 18.86 17.65
N PRO A 82 3.99 19.89 18.50
CA PRO A 82 3.91 19.71 19.96
C PRO A 82 2.64 18.93 20.34
N ALA A 83 2.84 17.83 21.07
CA ALA A 83 1.74 16.98 21.51
C ALA A 83 2.14 16.21 22.79
N SER A 84 1.17 15.53 23.42
CA SER A 84 1.46 14.67 24.57
C SER A 84 2.32 13.46 24.17
N ALA A 85 3.04 12.89 25.12
CA ALA A 85 3.84 11.69 24.89
C ALA A 85 3.00 10.51 24.35
N LEU A 86 1.75 10.40 24.78
CA LEU A 86 0.82 9.38 24.30
C LEU A 86 0.48 9.59 22.81
N MET A 87 0.19 10.82 22.39
CA MET A 87 -0.10 11.13 20.98
C MET A 87 1.12 10.88 20.10
N HIS A 88 2.33 11.22 20.54
CA HIS A 88 3.56 10.90 19.81
C HIS A 88 3.76 9.39 19.64
N LYS A 89 3.52 8.59 20.70
CA LYS A 89 3.57 7.13 20.60
C LYS A 89 2.51 6.58 19.66
N ALA A 90 1.27 7.04 19.77
CA ALA A 90 0.19 6.62 18.88
C ALA A 90 0.50 6.93 17.40
N ALA A 91 0.99 8.13 17.11
CA ALA A 91 1.42 8.51 15.76
C ALA A 91 2.58 7.63 15.27
N HIS A 92 3.58 7.36 16.11
CA HIS A 92 4.72 6.51 15.73
C HIS A 92 4.29 5.09 15.38
N TYR A 93 3.53 4.44 16.27
CA TYR A 93 3.08 3.05 16.04
C TYR A 93 2.04 2.97 14.92
N GLY A 94 1.17 3.98 14.79
CA GLY A 94 0.22 4.08 13.68
C GLY A 94 0.93 4.16 12.32
N HIS A 95 1.97 4.98 12.19
CA HIS A 95 2.78 5.03 10.97
C HIS A 95 3.56 3.73 10.73
N LEU A 96 4.10 3.10 11.79
CA LEU A 96 4.79 1.82 11.65
C LEU A 96 3.83 0.74 11.13
N ALA A 97 2.61 0.67 11.68
CA ALA A 97 1.57 -0.26 11.22
C ALA A 97 1.16 0.02 9.77
N LEU A 98 1.01 1.29 9.38
CA LEU A 98 0.74 1.67 7.99
C LEU A 98 1.86 1.23 7.04
N TYR A 99 3.14 1.46 7.39
CA TYR A 99 4.25 0.98 6.57
C TYR A 99 4.30 -0.55 6.47
N ALA A 100 4.03 -1.26 7.57
CA ALA A 100 3.95 -2.72 7.56
C ALA A 100 2.87 -3.20 6.58
N VAL A 101 1.67 -2.64 6.64
CA VAL A 101 0.57 -2.97 5.73
C VAL A 101 0.90 -2.60 4.29
N LEU A 102 1.52 -1.43 4.05
CA LEU A 102 1.93 -1.00 2.72
C LEU A 102 2.91 -1.98 2.05
N ILE A 103 3.72 -2.70 2.84
CA ILE A 103 4.65 -3.73 2.35
C ILE A 103 3.95 -5.08 2.23
N ILE A 104 3.21 -5.49 3.28
CA ILE A 104 2.60 -6.82 3.37
C ILE A 104 1.53 -7.01 2.29
N MET A 105 0.70 -5.99 2.04
CA MET A 105 -0.42 -6.13 1.12
C MET A 105 0.00 -6.39 -0.35
N PRO A 106 0.89 -5.59 -0.97
CA PRO A 106 1.37 -5.90 -2.32
C PRO A 106 2.14 -7.22 -2.38
N LEU A 107 2.93 -7.52 -1.35
CA LEU A 107 3.71 -8.76 -1.28
C LEU A 107 2.79 -9.99 -1.23
N THR A 108 1.82 -10.00 -0.32
CA THR A 108 0.87 -11.12 -0.21
C THR A 108 -0.03 -11.23 -1.43
N GLY A 109 -0.42 -10.10 -2.03
CA GLY A 109 -1.18 -10.08 -3.28
C GLY A 109 -0.41 -10.74 -4.43
N TYR A 110 0.88 -10.45 -4.59
CA TYR A 110 1.70 -11.08 -5.63
C TYR A 110 2.00 -12.56 -5.33
N LEU A 111 2.35 -12.89 -4.10
CA LEU A 111 2.69 -14.25 -3.72
C LEU A 111 1.48 -15.21 -3.77
N GLY A 112 0.27 -14.71 -3.47
CA GLY A 112 -0.96 -15.50 -3.43
C GLY A 112 -1.78 -15.50 -4.72
N THR A 113 -1.40 -14.70 -5.76
CA THR A 113 -2.19 -14.73 -7.00
C THR A 113 -1.93 -15.97 -7.83
N GLY A 114 -3.01 -16.66 -8.22
CA GLY A 114 -2.98 -17.83 -9.09
C GLY A 114 -2.88 -17.53 -10.59
N VAL A 115 -2.82 -16.25 -10.98
CA VAL A 115 -2.80 -15.80 -12.38
C VAL A 115 -1.62 -14.84 -12.63
N ALA A 116 -1.15 -14.77 -13.87
CA ALA A 116 -0.22 -13.75 -14.29
C ALA A 116 -0.88 -12.36 -14.22
N THR A 117 -0.10 -11.32 -13.93
CA THR A 117 -0.57 -9.94 -13.97
C THR A 117 -0.32 -9.36 -15.35
N GLU A 118 -1.37 -9.10 -16.11
CA GLU A 118 -1.32 -8.29 -17.34
C GLU A 118 -1.15 -6.81 -16.93
N PHE A 119 0.10 -6.39 -16.72
CA PHE A 119 0.39 -5.08 -16.13
C PHE A 119 -0.13 -3.94 -17.02
N PHE A 120 -1.24 -3.35 -16.62
CA PHE A 120 -2.03 -2.36 -17.39
C PHE A 120 -2.26 -2.78 -18.85
N PHE A 121 -2.35 -4.09 -19.12
CA PHE A 121 -2.54 -4.69 -20.45
C PHE A 121 -1.38 -4.45 -21.43
N TRP A 122 -0.18 -4.14 -20.95
CA TRP A 122 1.00 -3.89 -21.79
C TRP A 122 1.94 -5.09 -21.84
N PHE A 123 2.19 -5.75 -20.71
CA PHE A 123 3.05 -6.92 -20.59
C PHE A 123 2.66 -7.77 -19.40
N ASP A 124 3.06 -9.03 -19.44
CA ASP A 124 2.76 -9.98 -18.38
C ASP A 124 3.88 -10.06 -17.35
N ILE A 125 3.48 -10.00 -16.08
CA ILE A 125 4.32 -10.37 -14.94
C ILE A 125 3.91 -11.79 -14.55
N PRO A 126 4.82 -12.78 -14.60
CA PRO A 126 4.48 -14.15 -14.27
C PRO A 126 3.98 -14.26 -12.82
N LYS A 127 3.04 -15.15 -12.56
CA LYS A 127 2.63 -15.49 -11.19
C LYS A 127 3.81 -16.10 -10.44
N PHE A 128 3.83 -15.95 -9.12
CA PHE A 128 4.92 -16.44 -8.28
C PHE A 128 5.16 -17.95 -8.44
N ALA A 129 4.10 -18.74 -8.62
CA ALA A 129 4.18 -20.19 -8.86
C ALA A 129 5.03 -20.59 -10.08
N ASP A 130 5.13 -19.73 -11.09
CA ASP A 130 5.91 -20.00 -12.30
C ASP A 130 7.39 -19.56 -12.17
N THR A 131 7.75 -18.94 -11.05
CA THR A 131 9.12 -18.47 -10.82
C THR A 131 10.06 -19.61 -10.39
N TRP A 132 11.33 -19.48 -10.75
CA TRP A 132 12.37 -20.38 -10.25
C TRP A 132 12.39 -20.47 -8.71
N LEU A 133 12.17 -19.35 -8.04
CA LEU A 133 12.17 -19.29 -6.57
C LEU A 133 11.09 -20.18 -5.97
N PHE A 134 9.86 -20.12 -6.49
CA PHE A 134 8.79 -21.00 -6.03
C PHE A 134 9.12 -22.47 -6.32
N GLN A 135 9.46 -22.79 -7.55
CA GLN A 135 9.69 -24.16 -7.97
C GLN A 135 10.86 -24.81 -7.21
N SER A 136 11.99 -24.10 -7.06
CA SER A 136 13.19 -24.70 -6.45
C SER A 136 13.12 -24.69 -4.92
N VAL A 137 12.63 -23.63 -4.29
CA VAL A 137 12.66 -23.50 -2.82
C VAL A 137 11.37 -24.03 -2.19
N ILE A 138 10.21 -23.64 -2.70
CA ILE A 138 8.94 -23.99 -2.06
C ILE A 138 8.49 -25.39 -2.48
N GLN A 139 8.42 -25.64 -3.80
CA GLN A 139 7.90 -26.91 -4.30
C GLN A 139 8.88 -28.06 -4.11
N HIS A 140 10.14 -27.92 -4.58
CA HIS A 140 11.12 -29.00 -4.46
C HIS A 140 11.80 -29.03 -3.07
N GLY A 141 12.09 -27.85 -2.48
CA GLY A 141 12.80 -27.76 -1.20
C GLY A 141 11.92 -28.06 0.00
N LEU A 142 10.69 -27.54 0.05
CA LEU A 142 9.75 -27.72 1.17
C LEU A 142 8.64 -28.74 0.88
N GLY A 143 8.50 -29.21 -0.37
CA GLY A 143 7.47 -30.16 -0.77
C GLY A 143 6.04 -29.61 -0.76
N LEU A 144 5.86 -28.28 -0.80
CA LEU A 144 4.55 -27.64 -0.76
C LEU A 144 3.99 -27.40 -2.16
N SER A 145 2.72 -27.76 -2.38
CA SER A 145 1.98 -27.32 -3.56
C SER A 145 1.70 -25.82 -3.51
N PHE A 146 1.36 -25.21 -4.65
CA PHE A 146 0.98 -23.79 -4.67
C PHE A 146 -0.24 -23.52 -3.78
N GLU A 147 -1.27 -24.38 -3.81
CA GLU A 147 -2.46 -24.26 -2.98
C GLU A 147 -2.14 -24.27 -1.47
N GLN A 148 -1.22 -25.14 -1.05
CA GLN A 148 -0.78 -25.19 0.35
C GLN A 148 0.00 -23.94 0.76
N PHE A 149 0.79 -23.38 -0.17
CA PHE A 149 1.57 -22.17 0.05
C PHE A 149 0.70 -20.92 0.04
N GLU A 150 -0.21 -20.79 -0.94
CA GLU A 150 -1.03 -19.59 -1.11
C GLU A 150 -2.08 -19.42 -0.02
N ALA A 151 -2.66 -20.52 0.50
CA ALA A 151 -3.80 -20.47 1.40
C ALA A 151 -3.61 -19.53 2.61
N PRO A 152 -2.52 -19.59 3.39
CA PRO A 152 -2.29 -18.66 4.49
C PRO A 152 -1.99 -17.22 4.00
N ILE A 153 -1.35 -17.08 2.84
CA ILE A 153 -0.98 -15.79 2.25
C ILE A 153 -2.22 -15.06 1.74
N ASP A 154 -3.07 -15.77 1.03
CA ASP A 154 -4.35 -15.27 0.52
C ASP A 154 -5.29 -14.89 1.67
N PHE A 155 -5.32 -15.69 2.75
CA PHE A 155 -6.04 -15.33 3.96
C PHE A 155 -5.55 -13.99 4.54
N ILE A 156 -4.24 -13.79 4.67
CA ILE A 156 -3.67 -12.52 5.17
C ILE A 156 -4.05 -11.37 4.23
N HIS A 157 -3.94 -11.57 2.92
CA HIS A 157 -4.30 -10.55 1.93
C HIS A 157 -5.77 -10.16 2.01
N LYS A 158 -6.67 -11.13 1.98
CA LYS A 158 -8.12 -10.91 1.98
C LYS A 158 -8.59 -10.30 3.30
N GLN A 159 -8.22 -10.89 4.44
CA GLN A 159 -8.64 -10.39 5.74
C GLN A 159 -7.95 -9.08 6.11
N GLY A 160 -6.66 -8.96 5.82
CA GLY A 160 -5.92 -7.71 5.99
C GLY A 160 -6.55 -6.58 5.17
N GLY A 161 -6.84 -6.84 3.90
CA GLY A 161 -7.49 -5.88 3.01
C GLY A 161 -8.92 -5.52 3.43
N ALA A 162 -9.72 -6.51 3.83
CA ALA A 162 -11.11 -6.27 4.21
C ALA A 162 -11.28 -5.47 5.50
N TYR A 163 -10.36 -5.61 6.47
CA TYR A 163 -10.54 -5.03 7.81
C TYR A 163 -9.38 -4.15 8.27
N LEU A 164 -8.15 -4.70 8.32
CA LEU A 164 -7.03 -4.00 8.93
C LEU A 164 -6.63 -2.74 8.15
N VAL A 165 -6.58 -2.83 6.83
CA VAL A 165 -6.20 -1.70 5.97
C VAL A 165 -7.20 -0.55 6.15
N TRP A 166 -8.51 -0.83 6.13
CA TRP A 166 -9.54 0.18 6.34
C TRP A 166 -9.44 0.81 7.71
N LEU A 167 -9.25 0.02 8.77
CA LEU A 167 -9.07 0.53 10.12
C LEU A 167 -7.90 1.52 10.20
N LEU A 168 -6.75 1.17 9.60
CA LEU A 168 -5.56 2.00 9.62
C LEU A 168 -5.70 3.26 8.77
N ILE A 169 -6.28 3.16 7.56
CA ILE A 169 -6.48 4.32 6.68
C ILE A 169 -7.48 5.30 7.31
N LEU A 170 -8.62 4.80 7.79
CA LEU A 170 -9.64 5.65 8.42
C LEU A 170 -9.12 6.28 9.70
N GLY A 171 -8.41 5.52 10.55
CA GLY A 171 -7.77 6.04 11.74
C GLY A 171 -6.73 7.12 11.43
N HIS A 172 -5.90 6.90 10.39
CA HIS A 172 -4.91 7.87 9.94
C HIS A 172 -5.55 9.17 9.42
N ALA A 173 -6.57 9.04 8.58
CA ALA A 173 -7.29 10.20 8.05
C ALA A 173 -8.04 10.95 9.17
N ALA A 174 -8.68 10.23 10.08
CA ALA A 174 -9.36 10.85 11.23
C ALA A 174 -8.37 11.58 12.15
N ALA A 175 -7.20 10.99 12.41
CA ALA A 175 -6.16 11.67 13.19
C ALA A 175 -5.66 12.94 12.50
N ALA A 176 -5.41 12.90 11.18
CA ALA A 176 -4.99 14.09 10.43
C ALA A 176 -6.04 15.20 10.45
N LEU A 177 -7.32 14.85 10.33
CA LEU A 177 -8.44 15.79 10.41
C LEU A 177 -8.60 16.34 11.84
N TYR A 178 -8.45 15.51 12.86
CA TYR A 178 -8.47 15.95 14.26
C TYR A 178 -7.38 16.98 14.55
N HIS A 179 -6.16 16.74 14.08
CA HIS A 179 -5.07 17.72 14.17
C HIS A 179 -5.40 19.02 13.46
N HIS A 180 -6.00 18.96 12.26
CA HIS A 180 -6.33 20.14 11.48
C HIS A 180 -7.48 20.95 12.07
N ILE A 181 -8.56 20.29 12.49
CA ILE A 181 -9.82 20.94 12.91
C ILE A 181 -9.80 21.33 14.39
N HIS A 182 -9.39 20.42 15.27
CA HIS A 182 -9.43 20.61 16.72
C HIS A 182 -8.15 21.19 17.30
N LEU A 183 -7.01 20.62 16.96
CA LEU A 183 -5.72 21.10 17.47
C LEU A 183 -5.22 22.30 16.69
N LYS A 184 -5.72 22.52 15.47
CA LYS A 184 -5.37 23.63 14.58
C LYS A 184 -3.86 23.73 14.33
N ASP A 185 -3.18 22.59 14.34
CA ASP A 185 -1.75 22.48 14.08
C ASP A 185 -1.45 22.25 12.58
N ARG A 186 -0.18 22.10 12.25
CA ARG A 186 0.28 22.01 10.86
C ARG A 186 0.47 20.58 10.36
N THR A 187 0.06 19.55 11.11
CA THR A 187 0.27 18.14 10.77
C THR A 187 -0.21 17.82 9.36
N LEU A 188 -1.47 18.10 9.05
CA LEU A 188 -2.03 17.89 7.71
C LEU A 188 -1.38 18.82 6.67
N LEU A 189 -1.18 20.10 7.01
CA LEU A 189 -0.64 21.10 6.10
C LEU A 189 0.78 20.79 5.64
N LYS A 190 1.60 20.06 6.44
CA LYS A 190 2.93 19.60 6.03
C LYS A 190 2.90 18.66 4.82
N MET A 191 1.77 17.97 4.59
CA MET A 191 1.56 17.04 3.47
C MET A 191 0.78 17.63 2.30
N LEU A 192 0.23 18.83 2.45
CA LEU A 192 -0.47 19.55 1.38
C LEU A 192 0.51 20.44 0.58
N PRO A 193 0.18 20.77 -0.69
CA PRO A 193 0.91 21.79 -1.43
C PRO A 193 0.95 23.09 -0.62
N PRO A 194 2.05 23.86 -0.68
CA PRO A 194 2.05 25.20 -0.11
C PRO A 194 1.02 26.04 -0.87
N GLY A 195 0.14 26.71 -0.13
CA GLY A 195 -0.79 27.70 -0.68
C GLY A 195 -0.05 28.95 -1.12
#